data_a00c4299a8dbef7d3d9b95d8cf55013a
#
_entry.id   a00c4299a8dbef7d3d9b95d8cf55013a
#
_cell.length_a   1.000
_cell.length_b   1.000
_cell.length_c   1.000
_cell.angle_alpha   90.00
_cell.angle_beta   90.00
_cell.angle_gamma   90.00
#
_symmetry.space_group_name_H-M   'P 1'
#
loop_
_entity.id
_entity.type
_entity.pdbx_description
1 polymer ?
#
loop_
_entity_poly.entity_id
_entity_poly.type
_entity_poly.pdbx_seq_one_letter_code
_entity_poly.pdbx_strand_id
1 'polypeptide(L)'
;HAVHLDPVKGAQAIFLSEFLYRILTAPLPDEHLYDHLASSLTFWEGLRRGGANYHLCLLISLLPVLGISPEISERPEGAGWCFSLSEQGYVLDRHAHCLSPEETLHLPQLLRMTYANMHHFAYSRQQRGVILDYLLDYYRLHLASFPQLKCLPILRQLGEAELEGKHLPSQP
;
A
#
# COMPACT_ATOMS: atom_id res chain seq x y z
N HIS A 1 -12.44 -0.56 -21.35
CA HIS A 1 -13.32 0.63 -21.51
C HIS A 1 -13.92 1.14 -20.18
N ALA A 2 -13.97 0.37 -19.10
CA ALA A 2 -14.55 0.78 -17.81
C ALA A 2 -13.56 1.52 -16.88
N VAL A 3 -12.26 1.47 -17.13
CA VAL A 3 -11.23 2.04 -16.25
C VAL A 3 -11.30 3.57 -16.20
N HIS A 4 -11.76 4.20 -17.28
CA HIS A 4 -11.81 5.67 -17.38
C HIS A 4 -12.96 6.34 -16.62
N LEU A 5 -13.91 5.57 -16.10
CA LEU A 5 -15.10 6.10 -15.42
C LEU A 5 -15.08 5.94 -13.90
N ASP A 6 -14.09 5.22 -13.33
CA ASP A 6 -13.95 5.03 -11.90
C ASP A 6 -12.74 5.85 -11.38
N PRO A 7 -12.98 6.95 -10.64
CA PRO A 7 -11.89 7.79 -10.11
C PRO A 7 -10.90 7.02 -9.23
N VAL A 8 -11.38 6.02 -8.47
CA VAL A 8 -10.51 5.19 -7.63
C VAL A 8 -9.59 4.34 -8.49
N LYS A 9 -10.12 3.68 -9.52
CA LYS A 9 -9.31 2.92 -10.48
C LYS A 9 -8.33 3.83 -11.25
N GLY A 10 -8.75 5.03 -11.62
CA GLY A 10 -7.89 6.01 -12.27
C GLY A 10 -6.68 6.39 -11.41
N ALA A 11 -6.92 6.73 -10.15
CA ALA A 11 -5.85 7.03 -9.18
C ALA A 11 -4.93 5.82 -8.94
N GLN A 12 -5.51 4.62 -8.81
CA GLN A 12 -4.73 3.38 -8.69
C GLN A 12 -3.88 3.12 -9.93
N ALA A 13 -4.40 3.34 -11.14
CA ALA A 13 -3.65 3.15 -12.38
C ALA A 13 -2.41 4.05 -12.46
N ILE A 14 -2.54 5.33 -12.07
CA ILE A 14 -1.42 6.28 -12.03
C ILE A 14 -0.36 5.79 -11.02
N PHE A 15 -0.79 5.44 -9.81
CA PHE A 15 0.09 4.90 -8.78
C PHE A 15 0.82 3.63 -9.25
N LEU A 16 0.06 2.65 -9.75
CA LEU A 16 0.61 1.38 -10.22
C LEU A 16 1.61 1.55 -11.35
N SER A 17 1.33 2.44 -12.29
CA SER A 17 2.24 2.70 -13.43
C SER A 17 3.61 3.16 -12.95
N GLU A 18 3.69 4.09 -12.01
CA GLU A 18 4.97 4.54 -11.47
C GLU A 18 5.61 3.49 -10.58
N PHE A 19 4.85 2.87 -9.67
CA PHE A 19 5.34 1.85 -8.76
C PHE A 19 5.95 0.67 -9.52
N LEU A 20 5.22 0.10 -10.49
CA LEU A 20 5.69 -1.03 -11.30
C LEU A 20 6.91 -0.65 -12.13
N TYR A 21 6.93 0.53 -12.73
CA TYR A 21 8.10 1.03 -13.42
C TYR A 21 9.35 1.02 -12.53
N ARG A 22 9.19 1.34 -11.23
CA ARG A 22 10.31 1.39 -10.29
C ARG A 22 10.80 0.03 -9.81
N ILE A 23 9.91 -0.93 -9.63
CA ILE A 23 10.29 -2.29 -9.20
C ILE A 23 10.78 -3.17 -10.34
N LEU A 24 10.37 -2.91 -11.58
CA LEU A 24 10.74 -3.69 -12.77
C LEU A 24 12.06 -3.25 -13.42
N THR A 25 12.83 -2.37 -12.80
CA THR A 25 14.12 -1.91 -13.32
C THR A 25 15.27 -2.91 -13.15
N ALA A 26 15.02 -4.07 -12.53
CA ALA A 26 16.03 -5.12 -12.39
C ALA A 26 16.48 -5.67 -13.75
N PRO A 27 17.79 -5.91 -13.94
CA PRO A 27 18.34 -6.29 -15.25
C PRO A 27 18.03 -7.74 -15.69
N LEU A 28 17.51 -8.57 -14.79
CA LEU A 28 17.20 -9.97 -15.07
C LEU A 28 15.69 -10.22 -15.04
N PRO A 29 15.16 -10.97 -16.02
CA PRO A 29 13.77 -11.41 -16.00
C PRO A 29 13.51 -12.28 -14.77
N ASP A 30 12.44 -11.98 -14.04
CA ASP A 30 11.94 -12.79 -12.94
C ASP A 30 10.53 -13.28 -13.30
N GLU A 31 10.43 -14.56 -13.67
CA GLU A 31 9.16 -15.18 -14.07
C GLU A 31 8.13 -15.17 -12.93
N HIS A 32 8.58 -15.38 -11.69
CA HIS A 32 7.67 -15.37 -10.53
C HIS A 32 7.08 -14.00 -10.29
N LEU A 33 7.90 -12.96 -10.40
CA LEU A 33 7.44 -11.58 -10.29
C LEU A 33 6.48 -11.25 -11.43
N TYR A 34 6.82 -11.65 -12.66
CA TYR A 34 5.96 -11.42 -13.83
C TYR A 34 4.59 -12.10 -13.68
N ASP A 35 4.55 -13.38 -13.33
CA ASP A 35 3.32 -14.14 -13.17
C ASP A 35 2.44 -13.58 -12.04
N HIS A 36 3.07 -13.19 -10.94
CA HIS A 36 2.37 -12.55 -9.83
C HIS A 36 1.71 -11.24 -10.27
N LEU A 37 2.45 -10.38 -10.97
CA LEU A 37 1.95 -9.10 -11.45
C LEU A 37 0.86 -9.27 -12.52
N ALA A 38 1.06 -10.16 -13.48
CA ALA A 38 0.09 -10.44 -14.53
C ALA A 38 -1.25 -10.93 -13.95
N SER A 39 -1.18 -11.87 -13.01
CA SER A 39 -2.36 -12.40 -12.30
C SER A 39 -3.06 -11.33 -11.48
N SER A 40 -2.30 -10.51 -10.75
CA SER A 40 -2.82 -9.43 -9.92
C SER A 40 -3.51 -8.34 -10.75
N LEU A 41 -2.89 -7.91 -11.84
CA LEU A 41 -3.46 -6.89 -12.72
C LEU A 41 -4.72 -7.39 -13.44
N THR A 42 -4.75 -8.65 -13.86
CA THR A 42 -5.94 -9.29 -14.43
C THR A 42 -7.09 -9.32 -13.42
N PHE A 43 -6.78 -9.66 -12.16
CA PHE A 43 -7.75 -9.60 -11.07
C PHE A 43 -8.29 -8.18 -10.88
N TRP A 44 -7.42 -7.18 -10.82
CA TRP A 44 -7.80 -5.77 -10.65
C TRP A 44 -8.66 -5.25 -11.81
N GLU A 45 -8.32 -5.61 -13.05
CA GLU A 45 -9.12 -5.24 -14.22
C GLU A 45 -10.55 -5.75 -14.10
N GLY A 46 -10.73 -7.00 -13.65
CA GLY A 46 -12.02 -7.64 -13.44
C GLY A 46 -12.84 -7.09 -12.28
N LEU A 47 -12.23 -6.35 -11.34
CA LEU A 47 -12.92 -5.81 -10.17
C LEU A 47 -13.92 -4.73 -10.55
N ARG A 48 -15.19 -4.95 -10.22
CA ARG A 48 -16.27 -3.98 -10.42
C ARG A 48 -16.60 -3.20 -9.14
N ARG A 49 -16.35 -3.78 -7.97
CA ARG A 49 -16.60 -3.22 -6.64
C ARG A 49 -15.56 -3.75 -5.65
N GLY A 50 -15.38 -3.04 -4.50
CA GLY A 50 -14.52 -3.51 -3.41
C GLY A 50 -13.02 -3.34 -3.66
N GLY A 51 -12.61 -2.63 -4.71
CA GLY A 51 -11.21 -2.46 -5.09
C GLY A 51 -10.46 -1.33 -4.37
N ALA A 52 -11.06 -0.66 -3.38
CA ALA A 52 -10.44 0.49 -2.73
C ALA A 52 -9.09 0.18 -2.05
N ASN A 53 -8.91 -1.06 -1.56
CA ASN A 53 -7.68 -1.51 -0.92
C ASN A 53 -6.73 -2.27 -1.86
N TYR A 54 -7.05 -2.39 -3.15
CA TYR A 54 -6.27 -3.21 -4.08
C TYR A 54 -4.79 -2.85 -4.10
N HIS A 55 -4.45 -1.56 -4.15
CA HIS A 55 -3.07 -1.10 -4.17
C HIS A 55 -2.28 -1.51 -2.91
N LEU A 56 -2.92 -1.49 -1.73
CA LEU A 56 -2.32 -1.98 -0.48
C LEU A 56 -2.11 -3.48 -0.52
N CYS A 57 -3.13 -4.21 -1.01
CA CYS A 57 -3.07 -5.67 -1.15
C CYS A 57 -1.94 -6.09 -2.09
N LEU A 58 -1.77 -5.40 -3.23
CA LEU A 58 -0.67 -5.66 -4.17
C LEU A 58 0.69 -5.44 -3.50
N LEU A 59 0.90 -4.30 -2.82
CA LEU A 59 2.15 -4.03 -2.11
C LEU A 59 2.47 -5.14 -1.09
N ILE A 60 1.48 -5.54 -0.29
CA ILE A 60 1.67 -6.60 0.71
C ILE A 60 1.99 -7.94 0.04
N SER A 61 1.28 -8.30 -1.03
CA SER A 61 1.48 -9.57 -1.74
C SER A 61 2.83 -9.66 -2.47
N LEU A 62 3.44 -8.53 -2.78
CA LEU A 62 4.77 -8.46 -3.41
C LEU A 62 5.92 -8.63 -2.42
N LEU A 63 5.72 -8.40 -1.12
CA LEU A 63 6.80 -8.52 -0.13
C LEU A 63 7.51 -9.89 -0.18
N PRO A 64 6.79 -11.04 -0.15
CA PRO A 64 7.45 -12.35 -0.28
C PRO A 64 8.06 -12.57 -1.66
N VAL A 65 7.44 -12.09 -2.73
CA VAL A 65 7.97 -12.25 -4.09
C VAL A 65 9.30 -11.53 -4.26
N LEU A 66 9.44 -10.36 -3.62
CA LEU A 66 10.66 -9.56 -3.63
C LEU A 66 11.67 -9.97 -2.56
N GLY A 67 11.35 -10.96 -1.72
CA GLY A 67 12.24 -11.45 -0.66
C GLY A 67 12.43 -10.48 0.50
N ILE A 68 11.50 -9.55 0.70
CA ILE A 68 11.57 -8.53 1.75
C ILE A 68 10.42 -8.65 2.78
N SER A 69 9.81 -9.82 2.92
CA SER A 69 8.76 -10.02 3.92
C SER A 69 9.25 -9.76 5.34
N PRO A 70 8.55 -8.94 6.14
CA PRO A 70 8.90 -8.80 7.54
C PRO A 70 8.63 -10.11 8.29
N GLU A 71 9.54 -10.51 9.18
CA GLU A 71 9.32 -11.60 10.10
C GLU A 71 8.47 -11.11 11.28
N ILE A 72 7.16 -11.30 11.17
CA ILE A 72 6.26 -10.96 12.29
C ILE A 72 6.21 -12.16 13.22
N SER A 73 7.05 -12.10 14.25
CA SER A 73 6.89 -12.90 15.46
C SER A 73 5.65 -12.43 16.24
N GLU A 74 5.19 -13.21 17.20
CA GLU A 74 4.17 -12.75 18.14
C GLU A 74 4.63 -11.45 18.80
N ARG A 75 3.72 -10.47 18.89
CA ARG A 75 4.03 -9.21 19.55
C ARG A 75 4.43 -9.50 20.99
N PRO A 76 5.59 -8.99 21.45
CA PRO A 76 6.00 -9.18 22.83
C PRO A 76 4.99 -8.61 23.80
N GLU A 77 4.82 -9.26 24.96
CA GLU A 77 3.96 -8.77 26.03
C GLU A 77 4.54 -7.49 26.66
N GLY A 78 3.66 -6.63 27.13
CA GLY A 78 4.03 -5.39 27.80
C GLY A 78 3.82 -4.13 26.95
N ALA A 79 3.97 -2.98 27.60
CA ALA A 79 3.84 -1.67 26.97
C ALA A 79 5.18 -1.19 26.37
N GLY A 80 5.10 -0.27 25.41
CA GLY A 80 6.28 0.41 24.87
C GLY A 80 6.84 -0.20 23.58
N TRP A 81 6.43 -1.39 23.20
CA TRP A 81 6.86 -1.99 21.93
C TRP A 81 6.28 -1.25 20.72
N CYS A 82 7.13 -0.93 19.77
CA CYS A 82 6.76 -0.47 18.43
C CYS A 82 7.37 -1.39 17.36
N PHE A 83 6.73 -1.45 16.19
CA PHE A 83 7.30 -2.17 15.07
C PHE A 83 8.26 -1.24 14.31
N SER A 84 9.51 -1.66 14.18
CA SER A 84 10.53 -0.96 13.42
C SER A 84 10.53 -1.43 11.96
N LEU A 85 10.27 -0.51 11.04
CA LEU A 85 10.31 -0.81 9.60
C LEU A 85 11.73 -1.15 9.13
N SER A 86 12.76 -0.54 9.72
CA SER A 86 14.15 -0.78 9.35
C SER A 86 14.70 -2.10 9.91
N GLU A 87 14.26 -2.51 11.10
CA GLU A 87 14.72 -3.72 11.77
C GLU A 87 13.81 -4.93 11.50
N GLN A 88 12.68 -4.70 10.84
CA GLN A 88 11.65 -5.71 10.50
C GLN A 88 11.09 -6.45 11.73
N GLY A 89 11.09 -5.80 12.89
CA GLY A 89 10.71 -6.43 14.15
C GLY A 89 10.24 -5.45 15.21
N TYR A 90 9.83 -6.00 16.36
CA TYR A 90 9.41 -5.21 17.50
C TYR A 90 10.61 -4.73 18.31
N VAL A 91 10.65 -3.45 18.63
CA VAL A 91 11.70 -2.78 19.41
C VAL A 91 11.10 -1.96 20.56
N LEU A 92 11.87 -1.78 21.63
CA LEU A 92 11.51 -0.90 22.75
C LEU A 92 11.99 0.54 22.52
N ASP A 93 13.16 0.68 21.92
CA ASP A 93 13.76 1.98 21.64
C ASP A 93 13.17 2.59 20.37
N ARG A 94 12.26 3.55 20.57
CA ARG A 94 11.56 4.19 19.47
C ARG A 94 12.47 5.14 18.70
N HIS A 95 12.53 4.95 17.38
CA HIS A 95 13.29 5.78 16.44
C HIS A 95 12.43 6.19 15.22
N ALA A 96 13.04 6.91 14.26
CA ALA A 96 12.32 7.51 13.13
C ALA A 96 11.56 6.52 12.22
N HIS A 97 11.99 5.25 12.16
CA HIS A 97 11.36 4.22 11.34
C HIS A 97 10.40 3.31 12.12
N CYS A 98 10.03 3.69 13.33
CA CYS A 98 9.03 2.97 14.11
C CYS A 98 7.63 3.43 13.76
N LEU A 99 6.72 2.46 13.61
CA LEU A 99 5.29 2.71 13.51
C LEU A 99 4.75 3.32 14.81
N SER A 100 3.66 4.06 14.71
CA SER A 100 2.90 4.51 15.88
C SER A 100 2.36 3.30 16.67
N PRO A 101 1.95 3.46 17.93
CA PRO A 101 1.35 2.38 18.70
C PRO A 101 0.11 1.77 18.03
N GLU A 102 -0.72 2.60 17.41
CA GLU A 102 -1.92 2.17 16.69
C GLU A 102 -1.56 1.36 15.45
N GLU A 103 -0.64 1.86 14.62
CA GLU A 103 -0.16 1.17 13.42
C GLU A 103 0.52 -0.16 13.78
N THR A 104 1.34 -0.16 14.83
CA THR A 104 1.99 -1.38 15.35
C THR A 104 0.96 -2.45 15.75
N LEU A 105 -0.16 -2.03 16.36
CA LEU A 105 -1.22 -2.94 16.78
C LEU A 105 -1.95 -3.56 15.58
N HIS A 106 -2.17 -2.77 14.53
CA HIS A 106 -2.93 -3.20 13.36
C HIS A 106 -2.08 -3.90 12.28
N LEU A 107 -0.76 -3.78 12.33
CA LEU A 107 0.14 -4.35 11.33
C LEU A 107 -0.05 -5.87 11.10
N PRO A 108 -0.15 -6.74 12.14
CA PRO A 108 -0.33 -8.17 11.92
C PRO A 108 -1.62 -8.50 11.17
N GLN A 109 -2.69 -7.77 11.43
CA GLN A 109 -3.95 -7.93 10.70
C GLN A 109 -3.83 -7.44 9.26
N LEU A 110 -3.18 -6.30 9.04
CA LEU A 110 -2.95 -5.74 7.70
C LEU A 110 -2.17 -6.72 6.81
N LEU A 111 -1.12 -7.35 7.33
CA LEU A 111 -0.29 -8.29 6.56
C LEU A 111 -1.00 -9.61 6.21
N ARG A 112 -2.17 -9.86 6.78
CA ARG A 112 -3.06 -10.97 6.37
C ARG A 112 -4.01 -10.59 5.24
N MET A 113 -3.90 -9.37 4.72
CA MET A 113 -4.72 -8.94 3.58
C MET A 113 -4.34 -9.72 2.33
N THR A 114 -5.36 -10.22 1.66
CA THR A 114 -5.28 -10.95 0.39
C THR A 114 -6.30 -10.41 -0.59
N TYR A 115 -6.21 -10.75 -1.86
CA TYR A 115 -7.22 -10.37 -2.85
C TYR A 115 -8.62 -10.89 -2.51
N ALA A 116 -8.71 -12.04 -1.84
CA ALA A 116 -9.98 -12.64 -1.44
C ALA A 116 -10.66 -11.88 -0.28
N ASN A 117 -9.89 -11.31 0.65
CA ASN A 117 -10.42 -10.69 1.87
C ASN A 117 -10.26 -9.16 1.95
N MET A 118 -9.56 -8.51 1.00
CA MET A 118 -9.27 -7.07 1.07
C MET A 118 -10.52 -6.18 1.17
N HIS A 119 -11.68 -6.67 0.70
CA HIS A 119 -12.94 -5.94 0.77
C HIS A 119 -13.56 -5.90 2.17
N HIS A 120 -13.09 -6.74 3.09
CA HIS A 120 -13.50 -6.71 4.50
C HIS A 120 -12.77 -5.65 5.33
N PHE A 121 -11.68 -5.09 4.81
CA PHE A 121 -10.93 -4.04 5.49
C PHE A 121 -11.58 -2.67 5.22
N ALA A 122 -12.34 -2.19 6.21
CA ALA A 122 -13.10 -0.94 6.11
C ALA A 122 -12.23 0.30 6.42
N TYR A 123 -11.11 0.45 5.71
CA TYR A 123 -10.25 1.62 5.88
C TYR A 123 -10.84 2.87 5.25
N SER A 124 -10.81 3.98 5.99
CA SER A 124 -11.05 5.32 5.44
C SER A 124 -9.97 5.68 4.41
N ARG A 125 -10.22 6.71 3.61
CA ARG A 125 -9.22 7.24 2.68
C ARG A 125 -7.93 7.66 3.41
N GLN A 126 -8.07 8.34 4.54
CA GLN A 126 -6.94 8.79 5.36
C GLN A 126 -6.12 7.59 5.87
N GLN A 127 -6.78 6.57 6.41
CA GLN A 127 -6.10 5.35 6.88
C GLN A 127 -5.35 4.65 5.75
N ARG A 128 -5.96 4.52 4.55
CA ARG A 128 -5.25 3.97 3.38
C ARG A 128 -4.02 4.79 3.01
N GLY A 129 -4.10 6.11 3.10
CA GLY A 129 -2.95 7.00 2.86
C GLY A 129 -1.81 6.75 3.83
N VAL A 130 -2.08 6.66 5.12
CA VAL A 130 -1.09 6.36 6.17
C VAL A 130 -0.47 4.97 5.95
N ILE A 131 -1.30 3.96 5.67
CA ILE A 131 -0.83 2.60 5.38
C ILE A 131 0.08 2.59 4.14
N LEU A 132 -0.31 3.27 3.08
CA LEU A 132 0.48 3.39 1.87
C LEU A 132 1.84 4.04 2.14
N ASP A 133 1.87 5.10 2.94
CA ASP A 133 3.10 5.82 3.28
C ASP A 133 4.11 4.90 3.97
N TYR A 134 3.73 4.20 5.04
CA TYR A 134 4.68 3.33 5.72
C TYR A 134 5.02 2.05 4.95
N LEU A 135 4.14 1.52 4.10
CA LEU A 135 4.49 0.44 3.18
C LEU A 135 5.56 0.90 2.17
N LEU A 136 5.42 2.09 1.59
CA LEU A 136 6.42 2.65 0.68
C LEU A 136 7.73 2.99 1.40
N ASP A 137 7.69 3.43 2.67
CA ASP A 137 8.88 3.60 3.51
C ASP A 137 9.60 2.26 3.71
N TYR A 138 8.84 1.20 3.98
CA TYR A 138 9.38 -0.15 4.07
C TYR A 138 10.06 -0.58 2.77
N TYR A 139 9.43 -0.36 1.62
CA TYR A 139 10.05 -0.63 0.31
C TYR A 139 11.36 0.14 0.12
N ARG A 140 11.40 1.43 0.51
CA ARG A 140 12.63 2.25 0.41
C ARG A 140 13.76 1.77 1.31
N LEU A 141 13.43 1.22 2.46
CA LEU A 141 14.42 0.68 3.40
C LEU A 141 15.03 -0.65 2.94
N HIS A 142 14.26 -1.47 2.23
CA HIS A 142 14.65 -2.86 1.92
C HIS A 142 14.93 -3.15 0.44
N LEU A 143 14.52 -2.28 -0.47
CA LEU A 143 14.90 -2.39 -1.88
C LEU A 143 15.95 -1.36 -2.25
N ALA A 144 17.09 -1.85 -2.74
CA ALA A 144 18.17 -0.99 -3.22
C ALA A 144 17.63 -0.03 -4.31
N SER A 145 17.90 1.25 -4.13
CA SER A 145 17.55 2.30 -5.12
C SER A 145 16.04 2.49 -5.37
N PHE A 146 15.15 2.04 -4.49
CA PHE A 146 13.72 2.36 -4.64
C PHE A 146 13.48 3.84 -4.31
N PRO A 147 13.05 4.66 -5.29
CA PRO A 147 12.95 6.10 -5.11
C PRO A 147 11.62 6.51 -4.46
N GLN A 148 11.54 7.78 -4.07
CA GLN A 148 10.25 8.40 -3.75
C GLN A 148 9.38 8.52 -5.01
N LEU A 149 8.10 8.11 -4.92
CA LEU A 149 7.16 8.17 -6.01
C LEU A 149 6.67 9.60 -6.23
N LYS A 150 6.71 10.08 -7.47
CA LYS A 150 6.33 11.45 -7.84
C LYS A 150 4.81 11.65 -7.96
N CYS A 151 4.08 10.57 -8.21
CA CYS A 151 2.61 10.63 -8.35
C CYS A 151 1.87 10.89 -7.03
N LEU A 152 2.43 10.53 -5.87
CA LEU A 152 1.74 10.62 -4.58
C LEU A 152 1.24 12.02 -4.22
N PRO A 153 2.05 13.09 -4.34
CA PRO A 153 1.57 14.46 -4.06
C PRO A 153 0.40 14.84 -4.97
N ILE A 154 0.46 14.47 -6.26
CA ILE A 154 -0.58 14.77 -7.25
C ILE A 154 -1.88 14.04 -6.89
N LEU A 155 -1.79 12.76 -6.56
CA LEU A 155 -2.95 11.96 -6.17
C LEU A 155 -3.62 12.45 -4.87
N ARG A 156 -2.83 12.98 -3.94
CA ARG A 156 -3.34 13.61 -2.72
C ARG A 156 -4.13 14.87 -3.03
N GLN A 157 -3.56 15.77 -3.85
CA GLN A 157 -4.21 17.01 -4.26
C GLN A 157 -5.51 16.76 -5.03
N LEU A 158 -5.53 15.83 -5.98
CA LEU A 158 -6.75 15.46 -6.71
C LEU A 158 -7.84 14.97 -5.77
N GLY A 159 -7.46 14.26 -4.76
CA GLY A 159 -8.39 13.76 -3.79
C GLY A 159 -8.93 14.76 -2.81
N GLU A 160 -8.17 15.78 -2.46
CA GLU A 160 -8.63 16.91 -1.65
C GLU A 160 -9.63 17.75 -2.43
N ALA A 161 -9.34 18.03 -3.70
CA ALA A 161 -10.24 18.79 -4.59
C ALA A 161 -11.60 18.09 -4.81
N GLU A 162 -11.63 16.75 -4.88
CA GLU A 162 -12.90 15.99 -4.95
C GLU A 162 -13.76 16.10 -3.68
N LEU A 163 -13.12 16.23 -2.52
CA LEU A 163 -13.84 16.41 -1.24
C LEU A 163 -14.41 17.82 -1.12
N GLU A 164 -13.67 18.83 -1.55
CA GLU A 164 -14.13 20.23 -1.57
C GLU A 164 -15.28 20.42 -2.57
N GLY A 165 -15.20 19.82 -3.76
CA GLY A 165 -16.26 19.88 -4.77
C GLY A 165 -17.58 19.24 -4.36
N LYS A 166 -17.57 18.27 -3.43
CA LYS A 166 -18.78 17.64 -2.87
C LYS A 166 -19.44 18.46 -1.76
N HIS A 167 -18.79 19.50 -1.26
CA HIS A 167 -19.29 20.37 -0.18
C HIS A 167 -19.89 21.69 -0.71
N LEU A 168 -20.01 21.88 -2.02
CA LEU A 168 -20.78 23.02 -2.53
C LEU A 168 -22.28 22.74 -2.31
N PRO A 169 -22.97 23.53 -1.48
CA PRO A 169 -24.42 23.42 -1.33
C PRO A 169 -25.08 23.76 -2.67
N SER A 170 -25.99 22.87 -3.09
CA SER A 170 -26.92 23.18 -4.18
C SER A 170 -27.62 24.51 -3.84
N GLN A 171 -27.27 25.57 -4.54
CA GLN A 171 -28.03 26.81 -4.43
C GLN A 171 -29.42 26.62 -5.00
N PRO A 172 -30.46 27.19 -4.40
CA PRO A 172 -31.86 27.01 -4.76
C PRO A 172 -32.21 27.58 -6.12
#